data_e3a5c91d6e32977c5cd382ab0104d3d1
#
_entry.id   e3a5c91d6e32977c5cd382ab0104d3d1
#
_cell.length_a   1.000
_cell.length_b   1.000
_cell.length_c   1.000
_cell.angle_alpha   90.00
_cell.angle_beta   90.00
_cell.angle_gamma   90.00
#
_symmetry.space_group_name_H-M   'P 1'
#
loop_
_entity.id
_entity.type
_entity.pdbx_description
1 polymer ?
#
loop_
_entity_poly.entity_id
_entity_poly.type
_entity_poly.pdbx_seq_one_letter_code
_entity_poly.pdbx_strand_id
1 'polypeptide(L)'
;MWRIREHRNIAKTCQKLPGAIVKKYELWKNIVFRHGPEKLKEFPGFHDEKLKGERSGQRSSRLSLQYRVIYTVERNTVTVFVLEITPHNY
;
A
#
# COMPACT_ATOMS: atom_id res chain seq x y z
N MET A 1 4.87 -8.13 15.24
CA MET A 1 4.07 -7.34 14.32
C MET A 1 4.86 -6.97 13.10
N TRP A 2 4.19 -6.70 12.01
CA TRP A 2 4.85 -6.32 10.78
C TRP A 2 5.41 -4.91 10.87
N ARG A 3 6.58 -4.71 10.24
CA ARG A 3 7.15 -3.37 10.11
C ARG A 3 6.68 -2.77 8.80
N ILE A 4 6.45 -1.45 8.81
CA ILE A 4 6.11 -0.72 7.60
C ILE A 4 7.17 0.35 7.42
N ARG A 5 7.89 0.28 6.30
CA ARG A 5 8.89 1.27 5.95
C ARG A 5 8.41 2.01 4.72
N GLU A 6 8.44 3.31 4.78
CA GLU A 6 7.95 4.15 3.70
C GLU A 6 9.12 4.79 2.97
N HIS A 7 9.02 4.82 1.64
CA HIS A 7 9.94 5.60 0.85
C HIS A 7 9.86 7.06 1.34
N ARG A 8 11.00 7.76 1.32
CA ARG A 8 11.08 9.12 1.85
C ARG A 8 10.09 10.10 1.22
N ASN A 9 9.59 9.81 0.02
CA ASN A 9 8.64 10.68 -0.68
C ASN A 9 7.20 10.51 -0.21
N ILE A 10 6.90 9.49 0.60
CA ILE A 10 5.53 9.19 0.99
C ILE A 10 4.93 10.33 1.82
N ALA A 11 5.69 10.89 2.76
CA ALA A 11 5.19 11.99 3.59
C ALA A 11 4.79 13.19 2.74
N LYS A 12 5.61 13.55 1.75
CA LYS A 12 5.29 14.65 0.83
C LYS A 12 4.05 14.34 0.01
N THR A 13 3.96 13.12 -0.49
CA THR A 13 2.80 12.68 -1.27
C THR A 13 1.53 12.82 -0.44
N CYS A 14 1.54 12.36 0.81
CA CYS A 14 0.37 12.43 1.69
C CYS A 14 -0.08 13.87 1.95
N GLN A 15 0.85 14.82 1.98
CA GLN A 15 0.50 16.23 2.17
C GLN A 15 -0.34 16.78 1.02
N LYS A 16 -0.25 16.19 -0.16
CA LYS A 16 -0.93 16.65 -1.37
C LYS A 16 -2.18 15.84 -1.70
N LEU A 17 -2.42 14.76 -0.96
CA LEU A 17 -3.58 13.89 -1.22
C LEU A 17 -4.83 14.40 -0.52
N PRO A 18 -6.01 14.12 -1.10
CA PRO A 18 -7.26 14.37 -0.39
C PRO A 18 -7.26 13.66 0.97
N GLY A 19 -7.86 14.30 1.97
CA GLY A 19 -7.88 13.74 3.33
C GLY A 19 -8.48 12.34 3.41
N ALA A 20 -9.49 12.05 2.59
CA ALA A 20 -10.11 10.73 2.56
C ALA A 20 -9.12 9.64 2.13
N ILE A 21 -8.22 9.97 1.20
CA ILE A 21 -7.21 9.03 0.72
C ILE A 21 -6.17 8.79 1.81
N VAL A 22 -5.75 9.84 2.50
CA VAL A 22 -4.81 9.73 3.61
C VAL A 22 -5.40 8.83 4.71
N LYS A 23 -6.67 9.02 5.04
CA LYS A 23 -7.35 8.18 6.04
C LYS A 23 -7.39 6.72 5.61
N LYS A 24 -7.65 6.46 4.35
CA LYS A 24 -7.68 5.10 3.82
C LYS A 24 -6.30 4.46 3.89
N TYR A 25 -5.27 5.23 3.61
CA TYR A 25 -3.89 4.78 3.71
C TYR A 25 -3.52 4.45 5.17
N GLU A 26 -3.94 5.29 6.11
CA GLU A 26 -3.70 5.01 7.52
C GLU A 26 -4.39 3.72 7.98
N LEU A 27 -5.61 3.48 7.51
CA LEU A 27 -6.31 2.23 7.76
C LEU A 27 -5.54 1.04 7.18
N TRP A 28 -5.07 1.18 5.94
CA TRP A 28 -4.28 0.16 5.26
C TRP A 28 -3.02 -0.17 6.08
N LYS A 29 -2.29 0.84 6.54
CA LYS A 29 -1.10 0.63 7.36
C LYS A 29 -1.42 -0.08 8.66
N ASN A 30 -2.52 0.29 9.30
CA ASN A 30 -2.92 -0.32 10.56
C ASN A 30 -3.21 -1.82 10.39
N ILE A 31 -3.91 -2.18 9.32
CA ILE A 31 -4.21 -3.58 9.00
C ILE A 31 -2.90 -4.35 8.79
N VAL A 32 -2.02 -3.82 7.97
CA VAL A 32 -0.73 -4.46 7.65
C VAL A 32 0.13 -4.59 8.91
N PHE A 33 0.20 -3.53 9.69
CA PHE A 33 1.00 -3.52 10.92
C PHE A 33 0.56 -4.61 11.88
N ARG A 34 -0.74 -4.74 12.09
CA ARG A 34 -1.30 -5.67 13.07
C ARG A 34 -1.39 -7.10 12.59
N HIS A 35 -1.71 -7.29 11.31
CA HIS A 35 -2.09 -8.62 10.79
C HIS A 35 -1.24 -9.07 9.60
N GLY A 36 -0.43 -8.20 9.04
CA GLY A 36 0.35 -8.51 7.87
C GLY A 36 -0.40 -8.26 6.57
N PRO A 37 0.32 -8.24 5.43
CA PRO A 37 -0.29 -7.92 4.14
C PRO A 37 -1.30 -8.95 3.65
N GLU A 38 -1.22 -10.19 4.09
CA GLU A 38 -2.19 -11.22 3.68
C GLU A 38 -3.61 -10.85 4.10
N LYS A 39 -3.76 -10.13 5.20
CA LYS A 39 -5.07 -9.71 5.71
C LYS A 39 -5.80 -8.79 4.74
N LEU A 40 -5.07 -8.08 3.89
CA LEU A 40 -5.67 -7.17 2.92
C LEU A 40 -6.64 -7.88 1.97
N LYS A 41 -6.43 -9.16 1.72
CA LYS A 41 -7.29 -9.95 0.84
C LYS A 41 -8.70 -10.13 1.41
N GLU A 42 -8.87 -9.95 2.71
CA GLU A 42 -10.17 -10.06 3.36
C GLU A 42 -10.99 -8.78 3.24
N PHE A 43 -10.41 -7.74 2.66
CA PHE A 43 -11.07 -6.45 2.43
C PHE A 43 -11.18 -6.21 0.92
N PRO A 44 -12.25 -6.67 0.26
CA PRO A 44 -12.35 -6.59 -1.20
C PRO A 44 -12.16 -5.18 -1.76
N GLY A 45 -12.52 -4.16 -0.98
CA GLY A 45 -12.37 -2.77 -1.41
C GLY A 45 -10.94 -2.36 -1.70
N PHE A 46 -9.95 -3.04 -1.13
CA PHE A 46 -8.55 -2.75 -1.42
C PHE A 46 -8.08 -3.35 -2.74
N HIS A 47 -8.80 -4.33 -3.25
CA HIS A 47 -8.43 -4.97 -4.51
C HIS A 47 -6.93 -5.26 -4.59
N ASP A 48 -6.41 -5.88 -3.52
CA ASP A 48 -4.99 -6.17 -3.39
C ASP A 48 -4.54 -7.20 -4.41
N GLU A 49 -3.48 -6.90 -5.16
CA GLU A 49 -3.04 -7.78 -6.25
C GLU A 49 -1.54 -7.71 -6.51
N LYS A 50 -1.01 -8.77 -7.09
CA LYS A 50 0.36 -8.78 -7.60
C LYS A 50 0.43 -8.01 -8.90
N LEU A 51 1.51 -7.27 -9.08
CA LEU A 51 1.77 -6.59 -10.33
C LEU A 51 2.63 -7.47 -11.24
N LYS A 52 2.54 -7.23 -12.53
CA LYS A 52 3.23 -8.01 -13.56
C LYS A 52 4.17 -7.13 -14.37
N GLY A 53 4.94 -7.78 -15.27
CA GLY A 53 5.85 -7.07 -16.15
C GLY A 53 6.99 -6.41 -15.40
N GLU A 54 7.24 -5.16 -15.71
CA GLU A 54 8.33 -4.42 -15.10
C GLU A 54 8.18 -4.24 -13.59
N ARG A 55 6.94 -4.36 -13.08
CA ARG A 55 6.66 -4.25 -11.66
C ARG A 55 6.54 -5.61 -10.97
N SER A 56 7.00 -6.67 -11.60
CA SER A 56 7.01 -8.00 -11.00
C SER A 56 7.73 -7.95 -9.65
N GLY A 57 7.14 -8.59 -8.66
CA GLY A 57 7.64 -8.53 -7.28
C GLY A 57 7.00 -7.45 -6.43
N GLN A 58 6.24 -6.56 -7.05
CA GLN A 58 5.49 -5.52 -6.34
C GLN A 58 4.01 -5.90 -6.26
N ARG A 59 3.32 -5.27 -5.34
CA ARG A 59 1.87 -5.44 -5.15
C ARG A 59 1.21 -4.07 -5.07
N SER A 60 -0.08 -4.02 -5.34
CA SER A 60 -0.85 -2.80 -5.17
C SER A 60 -2.14 -3.04 -4.42
N SER A 61 -2.55 -2.05 -3.64
CA SER A 61 -3.87 -1.98 -3.04
C SER A 61 -4.52 -0.66 -3.46
N ARG A 62 -5.82 -0.69 -3.72
CA ARG A 62 -6.57 0.53 -4.04
C ARG A 62 -6.91 1.28 -2.76
N LEU A 63 -6.64 2.58 -2.77
CA LEU A 63 -7.08 3.48 -1.72
C LEU A 63 -8.38 4.18 -2.14
N SER A 64 -8.61 4.24 -3.46
CA SER A 64 -9.84 4.72 -4.08
C SER A 64 -9.82 4.25 -5.52
N LEU A 65 -10.83 4.66 -6.31
CA LEU A 65 -10.82 4.37 -7.74
C LEU A 65 -9.66 5.06 -8.45
N GLN A 66 -9.16 6.17 -7.90
CA GLN A 66 -8.11 6.97 -8.53
C GLN A 66 -6.71 6.69 -8.01
N TYR A 67 -6.59 6.22 -6.78
CA TYR A 67 -5.28 6.08 -6.12
C TYR A 67 -5.02 4.67 -5.65
N ARG A 68 -3.76 4.27 -5.76
CA ARG A 68 -3.31 2.99 -5.23
C ARG A 68 -1.98 3.15 -4.51
N VAL A 69 -1.73 2.27 -3.55
CA VAL A 69 -0.45 2.17 -2.86
C VAL A 69 0.31 0.98 -3.46
N ILE A 70 1.57 1.24 -3.83
CA ILE A 70 2.47 0.22 -4.39
C ILE A 70 3.46 -0.16 -3.30
N TYR A 71 3.63 -1.46 -3.07
CA TYR A 71 4.49 -1.93 -2.00
C TYR A 71 5.13 -3.26 -2.34
N THR A 72 6.17 -3.61 -1.58
CA THR A 72 6.80 -4.93 -1.64
C THR A 72 6.75 -5.56 -0.26
N VAL A 73 6.86 -6.89 -0.22
CA VAL A 73 6.81 -7.66 1.01
C VAL A 73 8.12 -8.42 1.17
N GLU A 74 8.79 -8.20 2.29
CA GLU A 74 9.99 -8.94 2.66
C GLU A 74 9.66 -9.82 3.85
N ARG A 75 9.40 -11.11 3.59
CA ARG A 75 8.91 -12.02 4.62
C ARG A 75 9.97 -12.38 5.66
N ASN A 76 11.22 -12.45 5.24
CA ASN A 76 12.29 -12.81 6.17
C ASN A 76 12.46 -11.77 7.28
N THR A 77 12.16 -10.52 6.99
CA THR A 77 12.27 -9.43 7.97
C THR A 77 10.91 -8.96 8.49
N VAL A 78 9.84 -9.61 8.06
CA VAL A 78 8.46 -9.27 8.44
C VAL A 78 8.21 -7.77 8.19
N THR A 79 8.57 -7.32 6.98
CA THR A 79 8.55 -5.90 6.61
C THR A 79 7.81 -5.69 5.30
N VAL A 80 7.02 -4.62 5.25
CA VAL A 80 6.42 -4.11 4.03
C VAL A 80 7.08 -2.77 3.72
N PHE A 81 7.54 -2.62 2.48
CA PHE A 81 8.12 -1.37 1.99
C PHE A 81 7.10 -0.68 1.08
N VAL A 82 6.65 0.49 1.50
CA VAL A 82 5.74 1.30 0.68
C VAL A 82 6.59 2.12 -0.29
N LEU A 83 6.41 1.86 -1.57
CA LEU A 83 7.21 2.49 -2.62
C LEU A 83 6.61 3.81 -3.09
N GLU A 84 5.30 3.83 -3.32
CA GLU A 84 4.63 5.04 -3.79
C GLU A 84 3.12 4.94 -3.59
N ILE A 85 2.49 6.10 -3.54
CA ILE A 85 1.04 6.24 -3.65
C ILE A 85 0.82 7.05 -4.92
N THR A 86 0.15 6.45 -5.89
CA THR A 86 0.09 6.99 -7.24
C THR A 86 -1.32 6.89 -7.82
N PRO A 87 -1.68 7.81 -8.72
CA PRO A 87 -2.93 7.67 -9.44
C PRO A 87 -2.96 6.36 -10.23
N HIS A 88 -4.12 5.74 -10.24
CA HIS A 88 -4.31 4.51 -11.00
C HIS A 88 -4.58 4.89 -12.46
N ASN A 89 -3.65 4.59 -13.33
CA ASN A 89 -3.80 4.84 -14.76
C ASN A 89 -4.43 3.63 -15.43
N TYR A 90 -5.50 3.86 -16.13
CA TYR A 90 -6.18 2.85 -16.93
C TYR A 90 -5.78 2.97 -18.38
#